data_e1b70c412ebae0a8a19da2965d3d8971
#
_entry.id   e1b70c412ebae0a8a19da2965d3d8971
#
_cell.length_a   1.000
_cell.length_b   1.000
_cell.length_c   1.000
_cell.angle_alpha   90.00
_cell.angle_beta   90.00
_cell.angle_gamma   90.00
#
_symmetry.space_group_name_H-M   'P 1'
#
loop_
_entity.id
_entity.type
_entity.pdbx_description
1 polymer ?
#
loop_
_entity_poly.entity_id
_entity_poly.type
_entity_poly.pdbx_seq_one_letter_code
_entity_poly.pdbx_strand_id
1 'polypeptide(L)'
;MSERFEGRRMPEIEFHGCGMAGAKFDNVNLAGALFHNVNLEGARLDDVNFKGVRIDNANIEGLTIYGYDIHELLRPLLHRDHPHPPGD
;
A
#
# COMPACT_ATOMS: atom_id res chain seq x y z
N MET A 1 3.44 -5.93 -15.58
CA MET A 1 2.52 -7.05 -15.36
C MET A 1 1.86 -6.89 -14.01
N SER A 2 0.58 -7.00 -13.97
CA SER A 2 -0.15 -6.82 -12.72
C SER A 2 -0.47 -8.16 -12.09
N GLU A 3 -0.49 -8.18 -10.76
CA GLU A 3 -0.86 -9.35 -10.02
C GLU A 3 -2.19 -9.12 -9.32
N ARG A 4 -2.92 -10.18 -9.10
CA ARG A 4 -4.22 -10.08 -8.49
C ARG A 4 -4.28 -11.03 -7.30
N PHE A 5 -4.66 -10.47 -6.15
CA PHE A 5 -4.85 -11.22 -4.92
C PHE A 5 -6.32 -11.14 -4.57
N GLU A 6 -6.99 -12.27 -4.49
CA GLU A 6 -8.43 -12.28 -4.32
C GLU A 6 -8.82 -13.39 -3.35
N GLY A 7 -9.66 -13.05 -2.37
CA GLY A 7 -10.19 -14.02 -1.44
C GLY A 7 -9.15 -14.72 -0.59
N ARG A 8 -7.98 -14.08 -0.39
CA ARG A 8 -6.89 -14.71 0.32
C ARG A 8 -6.73 -14.14 1.70
N ARG A 9 -6.24 -14.96 2.59
CA ARG A 9 -5.80 -14.53 3.91
C ARG A 9 -4.28 -14.49 3.89
N MET A 10 -3.73 -13.29 4.13
CA MET A 10 -2.28 -13.10 4.08
C MET A 10 -1.81 -12.31 5.29
N PRO A 11 -2.09 -12.83 6.50
CA PRO A 11 -1.75 -12.09 7.71
C PRO A 11 -0.23 -12.05 7.90
N GLU A 12 0.25 -10.86 8.31
CA GLU A 12 1.66 -10.67 8.65
C GLU A 12 2.62 -10.98 7.51
N ILE A 13 2.14 -10.93 6.28
CA ILE A 13 3.02 -11.10 5.15
C ILE A 13 3.88 -9.86 4.97
N GLU A 14 5.08 -10.06 4.44
CA GLU A 14 6.00 -8.94 4.21
C GLU A 14 6.38 -8.86 2.76
N PHE A 15 6.37 -7.65 2.25
CA PHE A 15 6.82 -7.36 0.89
C PHE A 15 8.01 -6.41 1.01
N HIS A 16 9.17 -6.85 0.56
CA HIS A 16 10.38 -6.04 0.59
C HIS A 16 10.95 -5.92 -0.81
N GLY A 17 11.20 -4.68 -1.22
CA GLY A 17 11.87 -4.44 -2.49
C GLY A 17 11.12 -4.98 -3.69
N CYS A 18 9.81 -5.00 -3.64
CA CYS A 18 9.00 -5.63 -4.67
C CYS A 18 8.45 -4.60 -5.64
N GLY A 19 8.39 -4.98 -6.92
CA GLY A 19 7.71 -4.19 -7.92
C GLY A 19 6.29 -4.69 -8.05
N MET A 20 5.35 -3.94 -7.52
CA MET A 20 3.95 -4.33 -7.51
C MET A 20 3.07 -3.29 -8.21
N ALA A 21 3.64 -2.61 -9.19
CA ALA A 21 2.89 -1.62 -9.95
C ALA A 21 1.70 -2.29 -10.62
N GLY A 22 0.52 -1.68 -10.47
CA GLY A 22 -0.68 -2.19 -11.07
C GLY A 22 -1.26 -3.43 -10.40
N ALA A 23 -0.71 -3.84 -9.26
CA ALA A 23 -1.25 -5.01 -8.54
C ALA A 23 -2.67 -4.74 -8.08
N LYS A 24 -3.46 -5.78 -8.00
CA LYS A 24 -4.85 -5.69 -7.56
C LYS A 24 -5.06 -6.60 -6.37
N PHE A 25 -5.60 -6.01 -5.31
CA PHE A 25 -5.98 -6.75 -4.12
C PHE A 25 -7.48 -6.63 -3.99
N ASP A 26 -8.18 -7.75 -4.03
CA ASP A 26 -9.63 -7.75 -4.02
C ASP A 26 -10.10 -8.77 -3.00
N ASN A 27 -10.82 -8.28 -1.97
CA ASN A 27 -11.35 -9.15 -0.93
C ASN A 27 -10.24 -9.96 -0.26
N VAL A 28 -9.21 -9.26 0.22
CA VAL A 28 -8.03 -9.89 0.78
C VAL A 28 -7.82 -9.43 2.22
N ASN A 29 -7.38 -10.32 3.08
CA ASN A 29 -7.03 -9.99 4.44
C ASN A 29 -5.51 -9.80 4.53
N LEU A 30 -5.08 -8.55 4.69
CA LEU A 30 -3.68 -8.19 4.81
C LEU A 30 -3.32 -7.71 6.21
N ALA A 31 -4.10 -8.11 7.21
CA ALA A 31 -3.86 -7.64 8.56
C ALA A 31 -2.42 -7.90 8.99
N GLY A 32 -1.77 -6.85 9.49
CA GLY A 32 -0.41 -6.96 9.99
C GLY A 32 0.67 -7.02 8.91
N ALA A 33 0.30 -6.89 7.65
CA ALA A 33 1.29 -6.97 6.57
C ALA A 33 2.23 -5.77 6.60
N LEU A 34 3.42 -5.97 6.09
CA LEU A 34 4.42 -4.92 5.98
C LEU A 34 4.81 -4.76 4.52
N PHE A 35 4.72 -3.52 4.04
CA PHE A 35 5.18 -3.16 2.71
C PHE A 35 6.35 -2.21 2.89
N HIS A 36 7.54 -2.65 2.52
CA HIS A 36 8.75 -1.84 2.71
C HIS A 36 9.50 -1.76 1.39
N ASN A 37 9.75 -0.54 0.94
CA ASN A 37 10.51 -0.30 -0.27
C ASN A 37 9.87 -1.00 -1.47
N VAL A 38 8.56 -0.81 -1.62
CA VAL A 38 7.80 -1.43 -2.71
C VAL A 38 7.28 -0.37 -3.66
N ASN A 39 7.04 -0.79 -4.88
CA ASN A 39 6.41 0.06 -5.88
C ASN A 39 4.95 -0.36 -6.01
N LEU A 40 4.06 0.50 -5.52
CA LEU A 40 2.62 0.27 -5.58
C LEU A 40 1.93 1.21 -6.56
N GLU A 41 2.67 1.73 -7.51
CA GLU A 41 2.13 2.68 -8.47
C GLU A 41 0.95 2.05 -9.20
N GLY A 42 -0.21 2.75 -9.15
CA GLY A 42 -1.40 2.28 -9.84
C GLY A 42 -2.06 1.05 -9.24
N ALA A 43 -1.61 0.60 -8.08
CA ALA A 43 -2.24 -0.56 -7.45
C ALA A 43 -3.65 -0.20 -6.99
N ARG A 44 -4.50 -1.22 -6.91
CA ARG A 44 -5.88 -1.06 -6.44
C ARG A 44 -6.13 -2.03 -5.31
N LEU A 45 -6.73 -1.51 -4.24
CA LEU A 45 -7.04 -2.30 -3.06
C LEU A 45 -8.51 -2.10 -2.72
N ASP A 46 -9.32 -3.12 -3.00
CA ASP A 46 -10.74 -3.08 -2.75
C ASP A 46 -11.11 -4.14 -1.75
N ASP A 47 -11.94 -3.75 -0.77
CA ASP A 47 -12.47 -4.71 0.20
C ASP A 47 -11.34 -5.47 0.89
N VAL A 48 -10.33 -4.74 1.36
CA VAL A 48 -9.13 -5.32 1.94
C VAL A 48 -9.08 -4.99 3.43
N ASN A 49 -8.70 -5.96 4.23
CA ASN A 49 -8.48 -5.73 5.65
C ASN A 49 -7.05 -5.24 5.86
N PHE A 50 -6.92 -3.99 6.26
CA PHE A 50 -5.63 -3.34 6.45
C PHE A 50 -5.28 -3.12 7.91
N LYS A 51 -5.92 -3.82 8.81
CA LYS A 51 -5.66 -3.59 10.22
C LYS A 51 -4.19 -3.83 10.54
N GLY A 52 -3.52 -2.79 11.06
CA GLY A 52 -2.13 -2.91 11.46
C GLY A 52 -1.12 -2.99 10.32
N VAL A 53 -1.55 -2.72 9.09
CA VAL A 53 -0.63 -2.72 7.95
C VAL A 53 0.28 -1.52 8.01
N ARG A 54 1.54 -1.72 7.62
CA ARG A 54 2.50 -0.63 7.51
C ARG A 54 3.01 -0.58 6.07
N ILE A 55 3.07 0.63 5.53
CA ILE A 55 3.62 0.86 4.19
C ILE A 55 4.67 1.95 4.33
N ASP A 56 5.92 1.58 4.17
CA ASP A 56 7.05 2.50 4.35
C ASP A 56 7.88 2.55 3.08
N ASN A 57 8.33 3.76 2.73
CA ASN A 57 9.25 3.96 1.61
C ASN A 57 8.72 3.37 0.31
N ALA A 58 7.45 3.59 0.05
CA ALA A 58 6.80 3.02 -1.12
C ALA A 58 6.47 4.11 -2.14
N ASN A 59 6.50 3.74 -3.40
CA ASN A 59 5.94 4.57 -4.44
C ASN A 59 4.44 4.31 -4.49
N ILE A 60 3.67 5.31 -4.06
CA ILE A 60 2.22 5.17 -3.99
C ILE A 60 1.50 6.06 -5.00
N GLU A 61 2.20 6.52 -6.01
CA GLU A 61 1.61 7.37 -7.03
C GLU A 61 0.55 6.57 -7.78
N GLY A 62 -0.68 7.12 -7.81
CA GLY A 62 -1.76 6.41 -8.47
C GLY A 62 -2.36 5.25 -7.70
N LEU A 63 -1.89 5.02 -6.48
CA LEU A 63 -2.48 3.99 -5.62
C LEU A 63 -3.86 4.44 -5.16
N THR A 64 -4.84 3.56 -5.27
CA THR A 64 -6.19 3.87 -4.81
C THR A 64 -6.66 2.84 -3.78
N ILE A 65 -7.36 3.33 -2.78
CA ILE A 65 -8.02 2.48 -1.79
C ILE A 65 -9.47 2.95 -1.71
N TYR A 66 -10.41 2.06 -2.01
CA TYR A 66 -11.82 2.40 -2.10
C TYR A 66 -12.05 3.57 -3.08
N GLY A 67 -11.24 3.60 -4.13
CA GLY A 67 -11.37 4.63 -5.16
C GLY A 67 -10.75 5.97 -4.82
N TYR A 68 -10.18 6.12 -3.63
CA TYR A 68 -9.53 7.37 -3.23
C TYR A 68 -8.06 7.32 -3.60
N ASP A 69 -7.58 8.40 -4.18
CA ASP A 69 -6.16 8.52 -4.53
C ASP A 69 -5.38 8.80 -3.25
N ILE A 70 -4.63 7.82 -2.81
CA ILE A 70 -3.94 7.91 -1.52
C ILE A 70 -2.79 8.88 -1.57
N HIS A 71 -2.07 8.91 -2.68
CA HIS A 71 -0.94 9.84 -2.83
C HIS A 71 -1.44 11.29 -2.70
N GLU A 72 -2.56 11.61 -3.34
CA GLU A 72 -3.10 12.95 -3.26
C GLU A 72 -3.58 13.29 -1.85
N LEU A 73 -4.16 12.33 -1.16
CA LEU A 73 -4.61 12.57 0.20
C LEU A 73 -3.44 12.84 1.14
N LEU A 74 -2.32 12.17 0.93
CA LEU A 74 -1.15 12.31 1.79
C LEU A 74 -0.21 13.41 1.36
N ARG A 75 -0.43 13.98 0.19
CA ARG A 75 0.49 14.93 -0.40
C ARG A 75 0.85 16.09 0.51
N PRO A 76 -0.13 16.74 1.17
CA PRO A 76 0.24 17.83 2.06
C PRO A 76 1.15 17.40 3.20
N LEU A 77 1.01 16.16 3.64
CA LEU A 77 1.84 15.64 4.72
C LEU A 77 3.21 15.23 4.23
N LEU A 78 3.28 14.68 3.02
CA LEU A 78 4.54 14.21 2.45
C LEU A 78 5.44 15.37 2.03
N HIS A 79 4.86 16.52 1.78
CA HIS A 79 5.61 17.70 1.34
C HIS A 79 5.98 18.62 2.48
N ARG A 80 5.83 18.17 3.71
CA ARG A 80 6.20 18.96 4.87
C ARG A 80 7.71 18.93 5.05
N ASP A 81 8.16 19.76 5.98
CA ASP A 81 9.59 19.83 6.30
C ASP A 81 10.11 18.54 6.89
N HIS A 82 9.23 17.72 7.37
CA HIS A 82 9.61 16.44 7.97
C HIS A 82 9.13 15.32 7.09
N PRO A 83 9.93 14.95 6.12
CA PRO A 83 9.50 13.92 5.19
C PRO A 83 9.44 12.53 5.77
N HIS A 84 10.09 12.29 6.90
CA HIS A 84 10.06 10.97 7.48
C HIS A 84 8.83 10.81 8.36
N PRO A 85 8.33 9.60 8.49
CA PRO A 85 7.10 9.36 9.22
C PRO A 85 7.30 9.57 10.72
N PRO A 86 6.19 9.76 11.44
CA PRO A 86 6.26 9.89 12.88
C PRO A 86 6.85 8.63 13.49
N GLY A 87 7.60 8.83 14.55
CA GLY A 87 8.20 7.73 15.24
C GLY A 87 9.62 7.42 14.84
N ASP A 88 10.12 8.12 13.87
CA ASP A 88 11.52 7.99 13.49
C ASP A 88 12.43 8.73 14.43
#